data_99352f3bba1751f3940394271078cb1c
#
_entry.id   99352f3bba1751f3940394271078cb1c
#
_cell.length_a   1.000
_cell.length_b   1.000
_cell.length_c   1.000
_cell.angle_alpha   90.00
_cell.angle_beta   90.00
_cell.angle_gamma   90.00
#
_symmetry.space_group_name_H-M   'P 1'
#
loop_
_entity.id
_entity.type
_entity.pdbx_description
1 polymer ?
#
loop_
_entity_poly.entity_id
_entity_poly.type
_entity_poly.pdbx_seq_one_letter_code
_entity_poly.pdbx_strand_id
1 'polypeptide(L)'
;MNTRDPLRHLGPNWYATVMGTAIVASAGAALPVAVPGLRGACEAVWALAALMLLTLVTARALHWARHPDQARRHLGDPAVAPFYGCLAMALLAVGGSTLSVGAGVIGESAAVAVDAVLWTTGTVVGLGAAAAIPYLMVTRHRIAPGDASPVWLLPIVAPMVSAALGPALVPHLPAGQWRQALLLGCYGLFGMSLLATLLILPVVFSRLVHHGPLPLVLTPTLFLVLGPLGQSTTAVNAVAGVAPGVVAEPYARAMAGFAVLYGMPVIGFALLWLVLATAMVIRAARRGMGFAMTWWAFTFPIGTCVTGTAALAHRTGLTALTWLAVGLYALLVTAWAVAGARTAAGLVSGRLLAAPRPAPVAPLREMARTT
;
A
#
# COMPACT_ATOMS: atom_id res chain seq x y z
N MET A 1 6.50 -30.60 18.95
CA MET A 1 5.89 -29.38 18.37
C MET A 1 5.73 -29.59 16.87
N ASN A 2 4.51 -29.51 16.36
CA ASN A 2 4.19 -29.86 14.96
C ASN A 2 4.74 -28.75 14.01
N THR A 3 5.90 -28.97 13.41
CA THR A 3 6.59 -28.04 12.50
C THR A 3 5.92 -27.92 11.13
N ARG A 4 4.82 -28.64 10.92
CA ARG A 4 4.09 -28.73 9.63
C ARG A 4 2.83 -27.86 9.56
N ASP A 5 2.51 -27.03 10.58
CA ASP A 5 1.36 -26.15 10.52
C ASP A 5 1.68 -24.92 9.62
N PRO A 6 1.07 -24.84 8.43
CA PRO A 6 1.33 -23.75 7.49
C PRO A 6 0.95 -22.37 8.04
N LEU A 7 0.02 -22.32 9.01
CA LEU A 7 -0.38 -21.07 9.66
C LEU A 7 0.72 -20.49 10.55
N ARG A 8 1.65 -21.31 11.05
CA ARG A 8 2.72 -20.86 11.97
C ARG A 8 3.62 -19.79 11.35
N HIS A 9 3.86 -19.87 10.03
CA HIS A 9 4.75 -18.97 9.31
C HIS A 9 4.04 -17.89 8.48
N LEU A 10 2.71 -17.76 8.67
CA LEU A 10 1.92 -16.73 8.00
C LEU A 10 2.26 -15.34 8.57
N GLY A 11 3.06 -14.55 7.85
CA GLY A 11 3.47 -13.20 8.25
C GLY A 11 2.44 -12.12 7.88
N PRO A 12 2.57 -10.89 8.44
CA PRO A 12 1.70 -9.76 8.09
C PRO A 12 1.89 -9.26 6.65
N ASN A 13 3.00 -9.58 6.00
CA ASN A 13 3.31 -9.24 4.62
C ASN A 13 2.33 -9.86 3.59
N TRP A 14 1.58 -10.90 3.96
CA TRP A 14 0.56 -11.50 3.10
C TRP A 14 -0.57 -10.53 2.77
N TYR A 15 -0.89 -9.56 3.64
CA TYR A 15 -1.88 -8.52 3.31
C TYR A 15 -1.51 -7.65 2.11
N ALA A 16 -0.23 -7.63 1.71
CA ALA A 16 0.19 -6.97 0.49
C ALA A 16 -0.47 -7.56 -0.77
N THR A 17 -0.82 -8.86 -0.76
CA THR A 17 -1.55 -9.51 -1.85
C THR A 17 -2.96 -8.97 -1.98
N VAL A 18 -3.63 -8.71 -0.86
CA VAL A 18 -4.99 -8.17 -0.82
C VAL A 18 -5.02 -6.73 -1.31
N MET A 19 -4.20 -5.86 -0.70
CA MET A 19 -4.18 -4.45 -1.10
C MET A 19 -3.73 -4.28 -2.55
N GLY A 20 -2.77 -5.11 -3.00
CA GLY A 20 -2.29 -5.11 -4.39
C GLY A 20 -3.32 -5.62 -5.40
N THR A 21 -4.25 -6.50 -4.99
CA THR A 21 -5.36 -6.95 -5.84
C THR A 21 -6.49 -5.92 -5.84
N ALA A 22 -6.87 -5.40 -4.67
CA ALA A 22 -7.94 -4.42 -4.55
C ALA A 22 -7.67 -3.13 -5.36
N ILE A 23 -6.40 -2.66 -5.38
CA ILE A 23 -6.04 -1.45 -6.12
C ILE A 23 -6.16 -1.64 -7.64
N VAL A 24 -6.02 -2.86 -8.18
CA VAL A 24 -6.24 -3.13 -9.62
C VAL A 24 -7.69 -2.82 -9.99
N ALA A 25 -8.65 -3.22 -9.15
CA ALA A 25 -10.07 -2.95 -9.38
C ALA A 25 -10.38 -1.44 -9.30
N SER A 26 -9.99 -0.78 -8.21
CA SER A 26 -10.30 0.65 -8.02
C SER A 26 -9.53 1.56 -9.00
N ALA A 27 -8.28 1.23 -9.33
CA ALA A 27 -7.52 1.99 -10.32
C ALA A 27 -8.10 1.84 -11.74
N GLY A 28 -8.56 0.62 -12.10
CA GLY A 28 -9.25 0.40 -13.38
C GLY A 28 -10.55 1.17 -13.49
N ALA A 29 -11.34 1.20 -12.41
CA ALA A 29 -12.58 1.97 -12.35
C ALA A 29 -12.36 3.50 -12.37
N ALA A 30 -11.18 3.97 -11.94
CA ALA A 30 -10.82 5.39 -11.92
C ALA A 30 -10.24 5.90 -13.25
N LEU A 31 -9.99 5.03 -14.24
CA LEU A 31 -9.41 5.44 -15.52
C LEU A 31 -10.32 6.44 -16.25
N PRO A 32 -9.78 7.54 -16.80
CA PRO A 32 -10.54 8.53 -17.55
C PRO A 32 -10.81 8.10 -19.00
N VAL A 33 -10.93 6.78 -19.24
CA VAL A 33 -11.23 6.20 -20.55
C VAL A 33 -12.23 5.05 -20.40
N ALA A 34 -13.15 4.95 -21.33
CA ALA A 34 -14.09 3.83 -21.40
C ALA A 34 -13.44 2.67 -22.18
N VAL A 35 -13.22 1.54 -21.50
CA VAL A 35 -12.71 0.31 -22.12
C VAL A 35 -13.82 -0.77 -22.02
N PRO A 36 -14.29 -1.33 -23.13
CA PRO A 36 -15.30 -2.39 -23.09
C PRO A 36 -14.84 -3.57 -22.23
N GLY A 37 -15.71 -4.03 -21.33
CA GLY A 37 -15.44 -5.17 -20.44
C GLY A 37 -14.57 -4.85 -19.20
N LEU A 38 -13.91 -3.68 -19.14
CA LEU A 38 -13.05 -3.33 -17.99
C LEU A 38 -13.82 -3.31 -16.67
N ARG A 39 -15.07 -2.81 -16.67
CA ARG A 39 -15.88 -2.79 -15.47
C ARG A 39 -16.13 -4.18 -14.90
N GLY A 40 -16.57 -5.13 -15.71
CA GLY A 40 -16.75 -6.52 -15.26
C GLY A 40 -15.46 -7.17 -14.79
N ALA A 41 -14.33 -6.88 -15.45
CA ALA A 41 -13.02 -7.33 -14.96
C ALA A 41 -12.66 -6.73 -13.60
N CYS A 42 -12.92 -5.44 -13.37
CA CYS A 42 -12.72 -4.80 -12.07
C CYS A 42 -13.63 -5.41 -10.98
N GLU A 43 -14.89 -5.73 -11.31
CA GLU A 43 -15.83 -6.39 -10.39
C GLU A 43 -15.33 -7.78 -9.99
N ALA A 44 -14.82 -8.56 -10.93
CA ALA A 44 -14.23 -9.87 -10.64
C ALA A 44 -12.97 -9.77 -9.77
N VAL A 45 -12.08 -8.81 -10.03
CA VAL A 45 -10.87 -8.57 -9.25
C VAL A 45 -11.22 -8.04 -7.85
N TRP A 46 -12.24 -7.19 -7.72
CA TRP A 46 -12.75 -6.76 -6.42
C TRP A 46 -13.27 -7.93 -5.59
N ALA A 47 -14.10 -8.80 -6.17
CA ALA A 47 -14.62 -9.98 -5.48
C ALA A 47 -13.49 -10.91 -5.02
N LEU A 48 -12.46 -11.11 -5.86
CA LEU A 48 -11.26 -11.85 -5.49
C LEU A 48 -10.55 -11.19 -4.29
N ALA A 49 -10.35 -9.87 -4.30
CA ALA A 49 -9.69 -9.15 -3.21
C ALA A 49 -10.48 -9.25 -1.89
N ALA A 50 -11.81 -9.16 -1.95
CA ALA A 50 -12.70 -9.31 -0.80
C ALA A 50 -12.60 -10.73 -0.20
N LEU A 51 -12.61 -11.77 -1.05
CA LEU A 51 -12.42 -13.15 -0.62
C LEU A 51 -11.03 -13.37 0.00
N MET A 52 -9.99 -12.81 -0.60
CA MET A 52 -8.62 -12.89 -0.06
C MET A 52 -8.52 -12.18 1.29
N LEU A 53 -9.16 -11.01 1.47
CA LEU A 53 -9.20 -10.31 2.75
C LEU A 53 -9.83 -11.17 3.83
N LEU A 54 -11.03 -11.71 3.58
CA LEU A 54 -11.75 -12.55 4.53
C LEU A 54 -10.92 -13.79 4.94
N THR A 55 -10.31 -14.44 3.95
CA THR A 55 -9.46 -15.61 4.17
C THR A 55 -8.24 -15.27 5.03
N LEU A 56 -7.54 -14.15 4.71
CA LEU A 56 -6.34 -13.77 5.44
C LEU A 56 -6.64 -13.22 6.84
N VAL A 57 -7.72 -12.47 7.03
CA VAL A 57 -8.13 -12.01 8.36
C VAL A 57 -8.42 -13.22 9.25
N THR A 58 -9.20 -14.20 8.75
CA THR A 58 -9.50 -15.45 9.49
C THR A 58 -8.23 -16.25 9.79
N ALA A 59 -7.37 -16.46 8.77
CA ALA A 59 -6.13 -17.20 8.94
C ALA A 59 -5.17 -16.53 9.94
N ARG A 60 -5.09 -15.19 9.93
CA ARG A 60 -4.27 -14.43 10.87
C ARG A 60 -4.87 -14.40 12.29
N ALA A 61 -6.18 -14.35 12.42
CA ALA A 61 -6.84 -14.48 13.73
C ALA A 61 -6.51 -15.87 14.35
N LEU A 62 -6.62 -16.94 13.55
CA LEU A 62 -6.22 -18.28 13.96
C LEU A 62 -4.72 -18.40 14.28
N HIS A 63 -3.85 -17.71 13.50
CA HIS A 63 -2.42 -17.64 13.80
C HIS A 63 -2.15 -16.99 15.17
N TRP A 64 -2.79 -15.87 15.49
CA TRP A 64 -2.66 -15.23 16.80
C TRP A 64 -3.19 -16.08 17.94
N ALA A 65 -4.31 -16.80 17.72
CA ALA A 65 -4.89 -17.67 18.72
C ALA A 65 -4.04 -18.93 18.99
N ARG A 66 -3.45 -19.53 17.93
CA ARG A 66 -2.72 -20.80 18.04
C ARG A 66 -1.21 -20.64 18.23
N HIS A 67 -0.63 -19.55 17.73
CA HIS A 67 0.82 -19.30 17.72
C HIS A 67 1.18 -17.88 18.23
N PRO A 68 0.76 -17.50 19.46
CA PRO A 68 1.01 -16.16 20.02
C PRO A 68 2.51 -15.89 20.20
N ASP A 69 3.33 -16.93 20.39
CA ASP A 69 4.79 -16.85 20.45
C ASP A 69 5.37 -16.30 19.14
N GLN A 70 4.94 -16.84 18.01
CA GLN A 70 5.41 -16.42 16.70
C GLN A 70 4.85 -15.05 16.30
N ALA A 71 3.59 -14.78 16.63
CA ALA A 71 2.95 -13.48 16.36
C ALA A 71 3.68 -12.33 17.10
N ARG A 72 4.08 -12.54 18.35
CA ARG A 72 4.89 -11.58 19.12
C ARG A 72 6.31 -11.43 18.54
N ARG A 73 6.91 -12.50 18.04
CA ARG A 73 8.22 -12.43 17.36
C ARG A 73 8.16 -11.57 16.10
N HIS A 74 7.06 -11.63 15.33
CA HIS A 74 6.86 -10.75 14.17
C HIS A 74 6.85 -9.26 14.53
N LEU A 75 6.30 -8.88 15.71
CA LEU A 75 6.36 -7.50 16.21
C LEU A 75 7.76 -7.09 16.70
N GLY A 76 8.53 -8.05 17.22
CA GLY A 76 9.89 -7.85 17.69
C GLY A 76 10.94 -7.81 16.57
N ASP A 77 10.59 -8.22 15.35
CA ASP A 77 11.51 -8.26 14.20
C ASP A 77 11.39 -6.97 13.38
N PRO A 78 12.46 -6.12 13.33
CA PRO A 78 12.44 -4.87 12.58
C PRO A 78 12.22 -5.03 11.07
N ALA A 79 12.53 -6.19 10.50
CA ALA A 79 12.30 -6.49 9.10
C ALA A 79 10.83 -6.88 8.80
N VAL A 80 10.10 -7.36 9.79
CA VAL A 80 8.72 -7.88 9.64
C VAL A 80 7.68 -6.91 10.21
N ALA A 81 7.97 -6.26 11.33
CA ALA A 81 7.04 -5.38 12.03
C ALA A 81 6.41 -4.28 11.14
N PRO A 82 7.12 -3.61 10.22
CA PRO A 82 6.52 -2.60 9.36
C PRO A 82 5.37 -3.12 8.48
N PHE A 83 5.36 -4.41 8.15
CA PHE A 83 4.28 -5.02 7.35
C PHE A 83 2.92 -5.09 8.06
N TYR A 84 2.84 -4.78 9.37
CA TYR A 84 1.54 -4.61 10.03
C TYR A 84 0.74 -3.43 9.45
N GLY A 85 1.39 -2.45 8.81
CA GLY A 85 0.71 -1.43 8.02
C GLY A 85 -0.09 -1.98 6.83
N CYS A 86 0.32 -3.13 6.26
CA CYS A 86 -0.40 -3.77 5.17
C CYS A 86 -1.80 -4.26 5.55
N LEU A 87 -2.05 -4.65 6.81
CA LEU A 87 -3.39 -5.01 7.28
C LEU A 87 -4.35 -3.83 7.15
N ALA A 88 -3.95 -2.67 7.67
CA ALA A 88 -4.76 -1.45 7.58
C ALA A 88 -5.06 -1.08 6.12
N MET A 89 -4.02 -1.08 5.28
CA MET A 89 -4.17 -0.77 3.86
C MET A 89 -5.01 -1.79 3.10
N ALA A 90 -4.98 -3.08 3.48
CA ALA A 90 -5.84 -4.10 2.89
C ALA A 90 -7.33 -3.87 3.21
N LEU A 91 -7.64 -3.55 4.47
CA LEU A 91 -9.01 -3.19 4.89
C LEU A 91 -9.51 -1.97 4.11
N LEU A 92 -8.71 -0.90 4.09
CA LEU A 92 -9.04 0.35 3.39
C LEU A 92 -9.21 0.13 1.89
N ALA A 93 -8.29 -0.59 1.24
CA ALA A 93 -8.34 -0.80 -0.20
C ALA A 93 -9.54 -1.66 -0.63
N VAL A 94 -9.89 -2.70 0.15
CA VAL A 94 -11.10 -3.50 -0.11
C VAL A 94 -12.35 -2.68 0.18
N GLY A 95 -12.41 -1.87 1.24
CA GLY A 95 -13.52 -0.96 1.52
C GLY A 95 -13.75 0.01 0.37
N GLY A 96 -12.74 0.79 0.00
CA GLY A 96 -12.85 1.77 -1.09
C GLY A 96 -13.15 1.13 -2.46
N SER A 97 -12.61 -0.06 -2.76
CA SER A 97 -12.99 -0.80 -3.97
C SER A 97 -14.40 -1.37 -3.91
N THR A 98 -14.92 -1.70 -2.71
CA THR A 98 -16.32 -2.09 -2.53
C THR A 98 -17.26 -0.93 -2.87
N LEU A 99 -16.94 0.28 -2.41
CA LEU A 99 -17.75 1.46 -2.73
C LEU A 99 -17.65 1.85 -4.22
N SER A 100 -16.45 1.85 -4.79
CA SER A 100 -16.23 2.32 -6.17
C SER A 100 -16.60 1.31 -7.26
N VAL A 101 -16.48 0.01 -6.97
CA VAL A 101 -16.69 -1.09 -7.94
C VAL A 101 -17.81 -2.02 -7.49
N GLY A 102 -17.76 -2.48 -6.25
CA GLY A 102 -18.70 -3.47 -5.71
C GLY A 102 -20.13 -2.97 -5.58
N ALA A 103 -20.36 -1.66 -5.50
CA ALA A 103 -21.71 -1.07 -5.42
C ALA A 103 -22.60 -1.50 -6.60
N GLY A 104 -22.04 -1.72 -7.78
CA GLY A 104 -22.77 -2.25 -8.93
C GLY A 104 -23.25 -3.70 -8.78
N VAL A 105 -22.64 -4.46 -7.85
CA VAL A 105 -22.95 -5.89 -7.63
C VAL A 105 -23.81 -6.10 -6.40
N ILE A 106 -23.47 -5.45 -5.27
CA ILE A 106 -24.13 -5.67 -3.96
C ILE A 106 -25.12 -4.55 -3.60
N GLY A 107 -25.23 -3.51 -4.43
CA GLY A 107 -26.07 -2.32 -4.18
C GLY A 107 -25.33 -1.26 -3.36
N GLU A 108 -25.70 0.00 -3.58
CA GLU A 108 -25.03 1.17 -3.00
C GLU A 108 -25.08 1.18 -1.46
N SER A 109 -26.25 0.93 -0.87
CA SER A 109 -26.41 0.95 0.60
C SER A 109 -25.52 -0.07 1.30
N ALA A 110 -25.42 -1.30 0.74
CA ALA A 110 -24.56 -2.33 1.28
C ALA A 110 -23.07 -1.97 1.10
N ALA A 111 -22.71 -1.42 -0.06
CA ALA A 111 -21.34 -1.01 -0.34
C ALA A 111 -20.86 0.11 0.60
N VAL A 112 -21.70 1.11 0.85
CA VAL A 112 -21.44 2.19 1.82
C VAL A 112 -21.26 1.63 3.23
N ALA A 113 -22.15 0.73 3.68
CA ALA A 113 -22.02 0.12 5.01
C ALA A 113 -20.73 -0.68 5.16
N VAL A 114 -20.39 -1.50 4.16
CA VAL A 114 -19.14 -2.28 4.16
C VAL A 114 -17.91 -1.36 4.15
N ASP A 115 -17.90 -0.35 3.29
CA ASP A 115 -16.77 0.60 3.24
C ASP A 115 -16.65 1.38 4.55
N ALA A 116 -17.74 1.88 5.12
CA ALA A 116 -17.71 2.60 6.40
C ALA A 116 -17.08 1.75 7.53
N VAL A 117 -17.42 0.47 7.62
CA VAL A 117 -16.85 -0.46 8.60
C VAL A 117 -15.37 -0.70 8.32
N LEU A 118 -15.01 -1.02 7.07
CA LEU A 118 -13.64 -1.32 6.69
C LEU A 118 -12.75 -0.08 6.75
N TRP A 119 -13.26 1.09 6.35
CA TRP A 119 -12.54 2.35 6.45
C TRP A 119 -12.27 2.74 7.91
N THR A 120 -13.28 2.66 8.78
CA THR A 120 -13.12 3.00 10.20
C THR A 120 -12.14 2.05 10.87
N THR A 121 -12.31 0.74 10.69
CA THR A 121 -11.43 -0.28 11.27
C THR A 121 -10.01 -0.14 10.72
N GLY A 122 -9.87 0.02 9.39
CA GLY A 122 -8.58 0.21 8.73
C GLY A 122 -7.87 1.48 9.19
N THR A 123 -8.60 2.58 9.40
CA THR A 123 -8.05 3.84 9.92
C THR A 123 -7.54 3.68 11.36
N VAL A 124 -8.33 3.06 12.24
CA VAL A 124 -7.91 2.81 13.63
C VAL A 124 -6.66 1.92 13.67
N VAL A 125 -6.67 0.81 12.93
CA VAL A 125 -5.51 -0.10 12.84
C VAL A 125 -4.30 0.63 12.22
N GLY A 126 -4.52 1.46 11.20
CA GLY A 126 -3.48 2.22 10.52
C GLY A 126 -2.82 3.26 11.43
N LEU A 127 -3.61 4.02 12.19
CA LEU A 127 -3.11 4.96 13.20
C LEU A 127 -2.34 4.23 14.30
N GLY A 128 -2.88 3.09 14.76
CA GLY A 128 -2.19 2.24 15.72
C GLY A 128 -0.84 1.74 15.20
N ALA A 129 -0.77 1.27 13.96
CA ALA A 129 0.49 0.83 13.34
C ALA A 129 1.46 2.00 13.14
N ALA A 130 0.96 3.16 12.68
CA ALA A 130 1.78 4.35 12.46
C ALA A 130 2.42 4.89 13.75
N ALA A 131 1.80 4.68 14.90
CA ALA A 131 2.35 5.05 16.20
C ALA A 131 3.21 3.92 16.80
N ALA A 132 2.70 2.69 16.83
CA ALA A 132 3.32 1.57 17.54
C ALA A 132 4.62 1.10 16.86
N ILE A 133 4.67 1.04 15.53
CA ILE A 133 5.86 0.51 14.85
C ILE A 133 7.07 1.44 15.01
N PRO A 134 6.98 2.76 14.76
CA PRO A 134 8.09 3.67 15.06
C PRO A 134 8.47 3.66 16.55
N TYR A 135 7.50 3.57 17.47
CA TYR A 135 7.80 3.44 18.90
C TYR A 135 8.65 2.19 19.20
N LEU A 136 8.29 1.03 18.61
CA LEU A 136 9.08 -0.20 18.74
C LEU A 136 10.48 -0.06 18.11
N MET A 137 10.57 0.61 16.95
CA MET A 137 11.85 0.87 16.28
C MET A 137 12.80 1.68 17.17
N VAL A 138 12.28 2.67 17.89
CA VAL A 138 13.08 3.53 18.79
C VAL A 138 13.43 2.83 20.11
N THR A 139 12.50 2.02 20.66
CA THR A 139 12.64 1.52 22.03
C THR A 139 13.10 0.09 22.17
N ARG A 140 12.86 -0.76 21.15
CA ARG A 140 13.10 -2.21 21.25
C ARG A 140 13.92 -2.80 20.13
N HIS A 141 13.78 -2.29 18.90
CA HIS A 141 14.49 -2.81 17.75
C HIS A 141 15.94 -2.33 17.77
N ARG A 142 16.86 -3.21 17.36
CA ARG A 142 18.26 -2.85 17.15
C ARG A 142 18.44 -2.59 15.65
N ILE A 143 18.55 -1.33 15.27
CA ILE A 143 18.59 -0.87 13.89
C ILE A 143 19.92 -0.16 13.66
N ALA A 144 20.73 -0.63 12.71
CA ALA A 144 21.92 0.07 12.25
C ALA A 144 21.57 1.08 11.12
N PRO A 145 22.39 2.12 10.91
CA PRO A 145 22.16 3.10 9.83
C PRO A 145 22.00 2.49 8.44
N GLY A 146 22.65 1.34 8.18
CA GLY A 146 22.55 0.57 6.93
C GLY A 146 21.24 -0.21 6.75
N ASP A 147 20.42 -0.35 7.79
CA ASP A 147 19.18 -1.15 7.77
C ASP A 147 17.96 -0.35 7.30
N ALA A 148 18.11 0.96 7.08
CA ALA A 148 17.01 1.79 6.60
C ALA A 148 16.43 1.22 5.30
N SER A 149 15.10 1.06 5.28
CA SER A 149 14.42 0.34 4.20
C SER A 149 13.12 1.04 3.82
N PRO A 150 12.73 1.00 2.53
CA PRO A 150 11.43 1.51 2.08
C PRO A 150 10.23 0.87 2.79
N VAL A 151 10.38 -0.33 3.40
CA VAL A 151 9.29 -0.97 4.16
C VAL A 151 8.87 -0.15 5.38
N TRP A 152 9.71 0.75 5.89
CA TRP A 152 9.37 1.68 6.98
C TRP A 152 8.23 2.64 6.62
N LEU A 153 7.98 2.83 5.33
CA LEU A 153 6.85 3.63 4.85
C LEU A 153 5.50 2.93 5.05
N LEU A 154 5.45 1.59 5.13
CA LEU A 154 4.19 0.84 5.19
C LEU A 154 3.25 1.25 6.33
N PRO A 155 3.68 1.34 7.60
CA PRO A 155 2.81 1.80 8.68
C PRO A 155 2.45 3.28 8.56
N ILE A 156 3.34 4.10 8.01
CA ILE A 156 3.16 5.56 7.89
C ILE A 156 2.19 5.91 6.75
N VAL A 157 2.14 5.11 5.70
CA VAL A 157 1.25 5.33 4.54
C VAL A 157 -0.20 4.92 4.82
N ALA A 158 -0.46 4.03 5.78
CA ALA A 158 -1.82 3.60 6.07
C ALA A 158 -2.81 4.76 6.35
N PRO A 159 -2.47 5.79 7.17
CA PRO A 159 -3.32 6.97 7.32
C PRO A 159 -3.49 7.79 6.04
N MET A 160 -2.52 7.78 5.12
CA MET A 160 -2.65 8.42 3.80
C MET A 160 -3.71 7.72 2.95
N VAL A 161 -3.78 6.39 3.03
CA VAL A 161 -4.83 5.61 2.34
C VAL A 161 -6.20 5.95 2.92
N SER A 162 -6.33 6.11 4.25
CA SER A 162 -7.56 6.59 4.88
C SER A 162 -7.96 7.97 4.38
N ALA A 163 -6.97 8.88 4.24
CA ALA A 163 -7.20 10.24 3.72
C ALA A 163 -7.69 10.25 2.27
N ALA A 164 -7.22 9.32 1.44
CA ALA A 164 -7.60 9.24 0.03
C ALA A 164 -8.98 8.61 -0.19
N LEU A 165 -9.37 7.67 0.65
CA LEU A 165 -10.60 6.90 0.47
C LEU A 165 -11.78 7.43 1.30
N GLY A 166 -11.52 8.01 2.49
CA GLY A 166 -12.56 8.57 3.36
C GLY A 166 -13.46 9.64 2.75
N PRO A 167 -12.96 10.53 1.87
CA PRO A 167 -13.82 11.51 1.21
C PRO A 167 -14.98 10.91 0.44
N ALA A 168 -14.88 9.68 -0.07
CA ALA A 168 -15.97 8.99 -0.75
C ALA A 168 -17.18 8.72 0.18
N LEU A 169 -16.97 8.63 1.49
CA LEU A 169 -18.03 8.45 2.49
C LEU A 169 -18.72 9.77 2.89
N VAL A 170 -18.13 10.94 2.59
CA VAL A 170 -18.67 12.25 3.00
C VAL A 170 -20.11 12.48 2.51
N PRO A 171 -20.48 12.19 1.25
CA PRO A 171 -21.85 12.39 0.75
C PRO A 171 -22.90 11.55 1.49
N HIS A 172 -22.49 10.41 2.06
CA HIS A 172 -23.36 9.44 2.75
C HIS A 172 -23.58 9.78 4.23
N LEU A 173 -22.89 10.79 4.78
CA LEU A 173 -23.09 11.27 6.13
C LEU A 173 -24.19 12.34 6.19
N PRO A 174 -24.84 12.52 7.37
CA PRO A 174 -25.71 13.67 7.59
C PRO A 174 -25.00 15.00 7.29
N ALA A 175 -25.72 15.93 6.67
CA ALA A 175 -25.18 17.26 6.36
C ALA A 175 -24.74 18.01 7.65
N GLY A 176 -23.79 18.91 7.49
CA GLY A 176 -23.26 19.73 8.59
C GLY A 176 -21.94 19.17 9.18
N GLN A 177 -21.83 19.19 10.50
CA GLN A 177 -20.56 18.94 11.19
C GLN A 177 -19.95 17.56 10.92
N TRP A 178 -20.73 16.51 10.70
CA TRP A 178 -20.21 15.18 10.43
C TRP A 178 -19.46 15.11 9.10
N ARG A 179 -20.01 15.70 8.03
CA ARG A 179 -19.33 15.81 6.74
C ARG A 179 -18.05 16.63 6.85
N GLN A 180 -18.12 17.75 7.56
CA GLN A 180 -16.98 18.63 7.76
C GLN A 180 -15.88 17.96 8.59
N ALA A 181 -16.25 17.26 9.66
CA ALA A 181 -15.30 16.54 10.51
C ALA A 181 -14.58 15.43 9.76
N LEU A 182 -15.31 14.62 8.96
CA LEU A 182 -14.69 13.58 8.15
C LEU A 182 -13.75 14.17 7.09
N LEU A 183 -14.18 15.22 6.37
CA LEU A 183 -13.36 15.88 5.36
C LEU A 183 -12.08 16.45 5.94
N LEU A 184 -12.17 17.22 7.03
CA LEU A 184 -11.01 17.83 7.68
C LEU A 184 -10.15 16.79 8.39
N GLY A 185 -10.76 15.73 8.94
CA GLY A 185 -10.05 14.56 9.46
C GLY A 185 -9.20 13.88 8.39
N CYS A 186 -9.76 13.64 7.20
CA CYS A 186 -9.01 13.10 6.06
C CYS A 186 -7.85 14.03 5.64
N TYR A 187 -8.08 15.35 5.63
CA TYR A 187 -7.02 16.32 5.34
C TYR A 187 -5.91 16.30 6.42
N GLY A 188 -6.29 16.13 7.70
CA GLY A 188 -5.33 15.94 8.79
C GLY A 188 -4.51 14.65 8.65
N LEU A 189 -5.15 13.53 8.29
CA LEU A 189 -4.48 12.25 8.03
C LEU A 189 -3.51 12.34 6.84
N PHE A 190 -3.88 13.07 5.78
CA PHE A 190 -2.98 13.39 4.67
C PHE A 190 -1.73 14.13 5.16
N GLY A 191 -1.91 15.24 5.91
CA GLY A 191 -0.79 16.05 6.41
C GLY A 191 0.14 15.25 7.32
N MET A 192 -0.42 14.48 8.25
CA MET A 192 0.35 13.63 9.17
C MET A 192 1.22 12.62 8.42
N SER A 193 0.64 11.88 7.48
CA SER A 193 1.35 10.86 6.71
C SER A 193 2.37 11.48 5.74
N LEU A 194 2.05 12.63 5.14
CA LEU A 194 2.99 13.36 4.29
C LEU A 194 4.23 13.80 5.06
N LEU A 195 4.07 14.43 6.21
CA LEU A 195 5.18 14.90 7.04
C LEU A 195 6.05 13.72 7.52
N ALA A 196 5.43 12.61 7.93
CA ALA A 196 6.16 11.41 8.32
C ALA A 196 6.90 10.78 7.12
N THR A 197 6.33 10.79 5.92
CA THR A 197 7.00 10.33 4.69
C THR A 197 8.23 11.19 4.38
N LEU A 198 8.12 12.52 4.53
CA LEU A 198 9.23 13.45 4.31
C LEU A 198 10.37 13.27 5.32
N LEU A 199 10.09 12.72 6.51
CA LEU A 199 11.14 12.34 7.47
C LEU A 199 11.84 11.04 7.07
N ILE A 200 11.13 10.05 6.56
CA ILE A 200 11.67 8.71 6.26
C ILE A 200 12.37 8.65 4.91
N LEU A 201 11.81 9.31 3.89
CA LEU A 201 12.32 9.22 2.52
C LEU A 201 13.80 9.66 2.38
N PRO A 202 14.26 10.77 2.97
CA PRO A 202 15.67 11.15 2.96
C PRO A 202 16.58 10.11 3.61
N VAL A 203 16.12 9.47 4.69
CA VAL A 203 16.89 8.41 5.38
C VAL A 203 17.06 7.20 4.48
N VAL A 204 16.00 6.78 3.78
CA VAL A 204 16.05 5.69 2.80
C VAL A 204 16.99 6.04 1.63
N PHE A 205 16.90 7.27 1.10
CA PHE A 205 17.76 7.70 0.01
C PHE A 205 19.23 7.79 0.45
N SER A 206 19.50 8.38 1.62
CA SER A 206 20.84 8.43 2.24
C SER A 206 21.44 7.03 2.38
N ARG A 207 20.64 6.06 2.86
CA ARG A 207 21.08 4.66 2.97
C ARG A 207 21.48 4.10 1.59
N LEU A 208 20.71 4.37 0.53
CA LEU A 208 21.03 3.89 -0.82
C LEU A 208 22.34 4.48 -1.35
N VAL A 209 22.60 5.76 -1.06
CA VAL A 209 23.82 6.45 -1.49
C VAL A 209 25.05 5.94 -0.72
N HIS A 210 24.95 5.81 0.60
CA HIS A 210 26.11 5.53 1.44
C HIS A 210 26.39 4.02 1.63
N HIS A 211 25.35 3.18 1.56
CA HIS A 211 25.49 1.72 1.76
C HIS A 211 25.21 0.90 0.50
N GLY A 212 24.96 1.57 -0.63
CA GLY A 212 24.71 0.92 -1.91
C GLY A 212 23.35 0.24 -2.05
N PRO A 213 23.18 -0.62 -3.06
CA PRO A 213 21.90 -1.26 -3.37
C PRO A 213 21.36 -2.12 -2.24
N LEU A 214 20.03 -2.25 -2.19
CA LEU A 214 19.38 -3.21 -1.30
C LEU A 214 19.73 -4.66 -1.68
N PRO A 215 19.68 -5.62 -0.72
CA PRO A 215 19.70 -7.04 -1.03
C PRO A 215 18.70 -7.39 -2.14
N LEU A 216 19.05 -8.36 -3.00
CA LEU A 216 18.25 -8.68 -4.19
C LEU A 216 16.77 -8.91 -3.87
N VAL A 217 16.49 -9.65 -2.79
CA VAL A 217 15.12 -9.99 -2.35
C VAL A 217 14.33 -8.75 -1.85
N LEU A 218 15.00 -7.69 -1.41
CA LEU A 218 14.39 -6.46 -0.93
C LEU A 218 14.35 -5.36 -2.00
N THR A 219 15.04 -5.51 -3.12
CA THR A 219 15.06 -4.49 -4.19
C THR A 219 13.66 -4.09 -4.68
N PRO A 220 12.66 -5.00 -4.82
CA PRO A 220 11.29 -4.62 -5.17
C PRO A 220 10.66 -3.60 -4.23
N THR A 221 11.07 -3.55 -2.96
CA THR A 221 10.52 -2.61 -1.97
C THR A 221 10.81 -1.14 -2.29
N LEU A 222 11.75 -0.83 -3.21
CA LEU A 222 11.96 0.53 -3.70
C LEU A 222 10.70 1.15 -4.31
N PHE A 223 9.79 0.32 -4.84
CA PHE A 223 8.51 0.78 -5.36
C PHE A 223 7.57 1.29 -4.27
N LEU A 224 7.77 0.91 -2.99
CA LEU A 224 6.95 1.38 -1.88
C LEU A 224 6.97 2.90 -1.73
N VAL A 225 8.03 3.58 -2.18
CA VAL A 225 8.12 5.04 -2.18
C VAL A 225 7.05 5.69 -3.07
N LEU A 226 6.62 5.01 -4.13
CA LEU A 226 5.53 5.49 -5.01
C LEU A 226 4.20 5.53 -4.26
N GLY A 227 4.02 4.68 -3.22
CA GLY A 227 2.79 4.58 -2.43
C GLY A 227 2.36 5.92 -1.85
N PRO A 228 3.14 6.56 -0.97
CA PRO A 228 2.79 7.86 -0.40
C PRO A 228 2.69 8.96 -1.45
N LEU A 229 3.50 8.92 -2.52
CA LEU A 229 3.47 9.94 -3.57
C LEU A 229 2.16 9.89 -4.37
N GLY A 230 1.80 8.71 -4.90
CA GLY A 230 0.54 8.53 -5.63
C GLY A 230 -0.68 8.73 -4.73
N GLN A 231 -0.63 8.16 -3.51
CA GLN A 231 -1.77 8.21 -2.60
C GLN A 231 -2.02 9.63 -2.06
N SER A 232 -0.98 10.43 -1.82
CA SER A 232 -1.15 11.83 -1.41
C SER A 232 -1.79 12.67 -2.52
N THR A 233 -1.41 12.43 -3.78
CA THR A 233 -2.05 13.07 -4.94
C THR A 233 -3.52 12.65 -5.05
N THR A 234 -3.85 11.36 -4.83
CA THR A 234 -5.23 10.89 -4.77
C THR A 234 -5.99 11.58 -3.65
N ALA A 235 -5.41 11.66 -2.44
CA ALA A 235 -6.05 12.23 -1.25
C ALA A 235 -6.42 13.71 -1.43
N VAL A 236 -5.49 14.55 -1.90
CA VAL A 236 -5.79 15.98 -2.10
C VAL A 236 -6.86 16.21 -3.17
N ASN A 237 -6.90 15.37 -4.22
CA ASN A 237 -7.92 15.44 -5.25
C ASN A 237 -9.29 14.95 -4.73
N ALA A 238 -9.32 13.88 -3.94
CA ALA A 238 -10.54 13.36 -3.33
C ALA A 238 -11.14 14.36 -2.34
N VAL A 239 -10.33 14.94 -1.43
CA VAL A 239 -10.74 16.00 -0.50
C VAL A 239 -11.29 17.19 -1.27
N ALA A 240 -10.58 17.67 -2.29
CA ALA A 240 -11.02 18.80 -3.10
C ALA A 240 -12.30 18.52 -3.91
N GLY A 241 -12.57 17.26 -4.24
CA GLY A 241 -13.77 16.84 -4.98
C GLY A 241 -15.06 16.98 -4.17
N VAL A 242 -14.97 16.74 -2.84
CA VAL A 242 -16.15 16.78 -1.95
C VAL A 242 -16.20 18.03 -1.06
N ALA A 243 -15.21 18.91 -1.13
CA ALA A 243 -15.13 20.15 -0.34
C ALA A 243 -16.26 21.16 -0.63
N PRO A 244 -16.75 21.34 -1.89
CA PRO A 244 -17.86 22.25 -2.17
C PRO A 244 -19.12 21.88 -1.38
N GLY A 245 -19.72 22.87 -0.72
CA GLY A 245 -20.91 22.67 0.14
C GLY A 245 -20.65 21.99 1.48
N VAL A 246 -19.40 21.58 1.77
CA VAL A 246 -19.00 20.98 3.06
C VAL A 246 -18.20 21.96 3.90
N VAL A 247 -17.25 22.69 3.28
CA VAL A 247 -16.49 23.77 3.94
C VAL A 247 -16.80 25.10 3.27
N ALA A 248 -16.44 26.22 3.94
CA ALA A 248 -16.63 27.55 3.39
C ALA A 248 -15.91 27.72 2.04
N GLU A 249 -16.54 28.48 1.12
CA GLU A 249 -16.10 28.63 -0.28
C GLU A 249 -14.61 29.01 -0.47
N PRO A 250 -14.00 29.91 0.33
CA PRO A 250 -12.57 30.21 0.19
C PRO A 250 -11.68 28.96 0.40
N TYR A 251 -12.02 28.10 1.34
CA TYR A 251 -11.28 26.86 1.59
C TYR A 251 -11.52 25.81 0.52
N ALA A 252 -12.78 25.63 0.06
CA ALA A 252 -13.09 24.69 -1.02
C ALA A 252 -12.31 25.03 -2.30
N ARG A 253 -12.28 26.33 -2.67
CA ARG A 253 -11.51 26.81 -3.82
C ARG A 253 -10.01 26.64 -3.63
N ALA A 254 -9.49 26.92 -2.44
CA ALA A 254 -8.09 26.73 -2.10
C ALA A 254 -7.69 25.25 -2.19
N MET A 255 -8.52 24.33 -1.70
CA MET A 255 -8.29 22.87 -1.82
C MET A 255 -8.27 22.41 -3.28
N ALA A 256 -9.14 22.96 -4.13
CA ALA A 256 -9.14 22.66 -5.57
C ALA A 256 -7.84 23.12 -6.28
N GLY A 257 -7.38 24.33 -5.97
CA GLY A 257 -6.10 24.84 -6.47
C GLY A 257 -4.91 24.02 -5.95
N PHE A 258 -4.90 23.74 -4.65
CA PHE A 258 -3.87 22.95 -4.01
C PHE A 258 -3.75 21.53 -4.61
N ALA A 259 -4.87 20.90 -4.95
CA ALA A 259 -4.88 19.57 -5.54
C ALA A 259 -4.05 19.49 -6.85
N VAL A 260 -4.09 20.54 -7.67
CA VAL A 260 -3.29 20.61 -8.91
C VAL A 260 -1.84 21.04 -8.60
N LEU A 261 -1.65 22.12 -7.83
CA LEU A 261 -0.33 22.70 -7.55
C LEU A 261 0.56 21.73 -6.75
N TYR A 262 -0.03 20.90 -5.90
CA TYR A 262 0.64 19.85 -5.17
C TYR A 262 0.78 18.57 -6.01
N GLY A 263 -0.30 18.12 -6.63
CA GLY A 263 -0.35 16.81 -7.28
C GLY A 263 0.58 16.70 -8.49
N MET A 264 0.68 17.77 -9.31
CA MET A 264 1.54 17.75 -10.50
C MET A 264 3.03 17.55 -10.18
N PRO A 265 3.67 18.32 -9.30
CA PRO A 265 5.07 18.08 -8.94
C PRO A 265 5.29 16.77 -8.22
N VAL A 266 4.34 16.30 -7.40
CA VAL A 266 4.45 15.02 -6.70
C VAL A 266 4.39 13.83 -7.68
N ILE A 267 3.50 13.84 -8.68
CA ILE A 267 3.51 12.83 -9.74
C ILE A 267 4.78 12.93 -10.58
N GLY A 268 5.28 14.13 -10.87
CA GLY A 268 6.58 14.30 -11.54
C GLY A 268 7.72 13.62 -10.77
N PHE A 269 7.78 13.81 -9.45
CA PHE A 269 8.76 13.13 -8.60
C PHE A 269 8.52 11.62 -8.52
N ALA A 270 7.26 11.17 -8.49
CA ALA A 270 6.93 9.73 -8.52
C ALA A 270 7.43 9.07 -9.82
N LEU A 271 7.31 9.72 -10.96
CA LEU A 271 7.84 9.22 -12.24
C LEU A 271 9.36 9.13 -12.24
N LEU A 272 10.05 10.15 -11.70
CA LEU A 272 11.51 10.12 -11.53
C LEU A 272 11.92 8.92 -10.65
N TRP A 273 11.23 8.73 -9.53
CA TRP A 273 11.50 7.59 -8.64
C TRP A 273 11.17 6.24 -9.28
N LEU A 274 10.10 6.17 -10.07
CA LEU A 274 9.74 4.97 -10.83
C LEU A 274 10.86 4.55 -11.78
N VAL A 275 11.49 5.50 -12.49
CA VAL A 275 12.64 5.22 -13.35
C VAL A 275 13.81 4.67 -12.55
N LEU A 276 14.16 5.31 -11.42
CA LEU A 276 15.23 4.84 -10.53
C LEU A 276 14.95 3.44 -10.00
N ALA A 277 13.77 3.22 -9.44
CA ALA A 277 13.37 1.93 -8.87
C ALA A 277 13.36 0.82 -9.94
N THR A 278 12.87 1.12 -11.15
CA THR A 278 12.89 0.18 -12.28
C THR A 278 14.32 -0.17 -12.70
N ALA A 279 15.21 0.81 -12.81
CA ALA A 279 16.62 0.57 -13.13
C ALA A 279 17.30 -0.34 -12.08
N MET A 280 16.99 -0.13 -10.79
CA MET A 280 17.51 -0.97 -9.70
C MET A 280 16.95 -2.40 -9.77
N VAL A 281 15.66 -2.56 -10.09
CA VAL A 281 15.04 -3.89 -10.28
C VAL A 281 15.62 -4.61 -11.48
N ILE A 282 15.82 -3.95 -12.63
CA ILE A 282 16.48 -4.54 -13.80
C ILE A 282 17.91 -5.00 -13.45
N ARG A 283 18.67 -4.17 -12.73
CA ARG A 283 19.99 -4.54 -12.24
C ARG A 283 19.94 -5.77 -11.32
N ALA A 284 19.00 -5.84 -10.40
CA ALA A 284 18.82 -6.96 -9.48
C ALA A 284 18.39 -8.24 -10.24
N ALA A 285 17.49 -8.12 -11.24
CA ALA A 285 17.07 -9.23 -12.08
C ALA A 285 18.25 -9.85 -12.87
N ARG A 286 19.11 -8.99 -13.46
CA ARG A 286 20.36 -9.44 -14.12
C ARG A 286 21.35 -10.12 -13.19
N ARG A 287 21.23 -9.92 -11.86
CA ARG A 287 22.02 -10.55 -10.81
C ARG A 287 21.35 -11.78 -10.18
N GLY A 288 20.26 -12.27 -10.76
CA GLY A 288 19.58 -13.48 -10.30
C GLY A 288 18.57 -13.25 -9.19
N MET A 289 17.92 -12.07 -9.14
CA MET A 289 16.82 -11.82 -8.20
C MET A 289 15.69 -12.84 -8.42
N GLY A 290 15.50 -13.71 -7.43
CA GLY A 290 14.40 -14.67 -7.39
C GLY A 290 13.07 -14.04 -6.94
N PHE A 291 11.98 -14.79 -7.12
CA PHE A 291 10.66 -14.39 -6.60
C PHE A 291 10.64 -14.42 -5.06
N ALA A 292 10.08 -13.37 -4.48
CA ALA A 292 9.76 -13.26 -3.06
C ALA A 292 8.46 -12.46 -2.88
N MET A 293 7.84 -12.53 -1.70
CA MET A 293 6.61 -11.77 -1.40
C MET A 293 6.78 -10.24 -1.52
N THR A 294 8.01 -9.75 -1.50
CA THR A 294 8.35 -8.35 -1.78
C THR A 294 7.98 -7.88 -3.20
N TRP A 295 7.74 -8.80 -4.16
CA TRP A 295 7.27 -8.45 -5.50
C TRP A 295 5.86 -7.81 -5.49
N TRP A 296 5.07 -8.05 -4.43
CA TRP A 296 3.80 -7.35 -4.25
C TRP A 296 3.96 -5.83 -4.04
N ALA A 297 5.17 -5.36 -3.75
CA ALA A 297 5.50 -3.94 -3.73
C ALA A 297 5.39 -3.27 -5.12
N PHE A 298 5.38 -4.04 -6.22
CA PHE A 298 5.13 -3.50 -7.55
C PHE A 298 3.65 -3.13 -7.80
N THR A 299 2.71 -3.62 -7.00
CA THR A 299 1.27 -3.49 -7.29
C THR A 299 0.66 -2.23 -6.67
N PHE A 300 0.40 -2.25 -5.38
CA PHE A 300 -0.31 -1.14 -4.72
C PHE A 300 0.34 0.23 -4.99
N PRO A 301 1.66 0.42 -4.91
CA PRO A 301 2.28 1.72 -5.14
C PRO A 301 2.11 2.25 -6.59
N ILE A 302 2.20 1.39 -7.60
CA ILE A 302 1.91 1.79 -8.98
C ILE A 302 0.43 2.17 -9.11
N GLY A 303 -0.47 1.38 -8.50
CA GLY A 303 -1.91 1.65 -8.51
C GLY A 303 -2.27 3.01 -7.90
N THR A 304 -1.57 3.42 -6.84
CA THR A 304 -1.76 4.77 -6.27
C THR A 304 -1.34 5.89 -7.22
N CYS A 305 -0.29 5.66 -8.02
CA CYS A 305 0.08 6.59 -9.08
C CYS A 305 -0.96 6.63 -10.20
N VAL A 306 -1.60 5.49 -10.53
CA VAL A 306 -2.73 5.47 -11.48
C VAL A 306 -3.87 6.34 -10.97
N THR A 307 -4.34 6.11 -9.74
CA THR A 307 -5.49 6.85 -9.17
C THR A 307 -5.18 8.35 -9.03
N GLY A 308 -3.98 8.70 -8.57
CA GLY A 308 -3.53 10.10 -8.47
C GLY A 308 -3.45 10.79 -9.83
N THR A 309 -2.89 10.13 -10.84
CA THR A 309 -2.78 10.67 -12.20
C THR A 309 -4.16 10.77 -12.87
N ALA A 310 -5.04 9.78 -12.69
CA ALA A 310 -6.41 9.82 -13.20
C ALA A 310 -7.21 10.96 -12.58
N ALA A 311 -7.08 11.19 -11.27
CA ALA A 311 -7.74 12.30 -10.58
C ALA A 311 -7.25 13.67 -11.10
N LEU A 312 -5.95 13.83 -11.37
CA LEU A 312 -5.40 15.02 -12.03
C LEU A 312 -5.91 15.17 -13.46
N ALA A 313 -5.99 14.09 -14.24
CA ALA A 313 -6.55 14.12 -15.59
C ALA A 313 -7.99 14.60 -15.60
N HIS A 314 -8.85 14.08 -14.70
CA HIS A 314 -10.23 14.54 -14.54
C HIS A 314 -10.32 16.02 -14.15
N ARG A 315 -9.44 16.50 -13.29
CA ARG A 315 -9.47 17.89 -12.81
C ARG A 315 -8.93 18.89 -13.83
N THR A 316 -7.93 18.51 -14.60
CA THR A 316 -7.24 19.42 -15.54
C THR A 316 -7.70 19.28 -16.98
N GLY A 317 -8.35 18.18 -17.35
CA GLY A 317 -8.71 17.86 -18.72
C GLY A 317 -7.51 17.50 -19.62
N LEU A 318 -6.30 17.32 -19.06
CA LEU A 318 -5.10 17.07 -19.85
C LEU A 318 -5.05 15.63 -20.39
N THR A 319 -5.13 15.47 -21.71
CA THR A 319 -5.05 14.18 -22.40
C THR A 319 -3.76 13.42 -22.12
N ALA A 320 -2.64 14.14 -21.92
CA ALA A 320 -1.36 13.52 -21.57
C ALA A 320 -1.42 12.75 -20.24
N LEU A 321 -2.13 13.28 -19.23
CA LEU A 321 -2.34 12.59 -17.94
C LEU A 321 -3.27 11.39 -18.09
N THR A 322 -4.26 11.46 -18.98
CA THR A 322 -5.12 10.32 -19.32
C THR A 322 -4.28 9.14 -19.83
N TRP A 323 -3.43 9.35 -20.82
CA TRP A 323 -2.59 8.30 -21.36
C TRP A 323 -1.49 7.83 -20.41
N LEU A 324 -0.98 8.73 -19.57
CA LEU A 324 -0.07 8.35 -18.49
C LEU A 324 -0.75 7.41 -17.50
N ALA A 325 -1.99 7.71 -17.08
CA ALA A 325 -2.76 6.82 -16.19
C ALA A 325 -3.01 5.45 -16.84
N VAL A 326 -3.36 5.40 -18.13
CA VAL A 326 -3.54 4.15 -18.89
C VAL A 326 -2.23 3.35 -18.94
N GLY A 327 -1.09 3.98 -19.23
CA GLY A 327 0.22 3.33 -19.26
C GLY A 327 0.63 2.77 -17.89
N LEU A 328 0.42 3.53 -16.82
CA LEU A 328 0.67 3.08 -15.45
C LEU A 328 -0.27 1.93 -15.04
N TYR A 329 -1.53 1.95 -15.51
CA TYR A 329 -2.48 0.86 -15.26
C TYR A 329 -2.07 -0.42 -15.99
N ALA A 330 -1.62 -0.36 -17.23
CA ALA A 330 -1.07 -1.50 -17.95
C ALA A 330 0.14 -2.11 -17.21
N LEU A 331 1.03 -1.26 -16.69
CA LEU A 331 2.16 -1.68 -15.85
C LEU A 331 1.67 -2.35 -14.55
N LEU A 332 0.67 -1.78 -13.89
CA LEU A 332 0.05 -2.34 -12.68
C LEU A 332 -0.51 -3.74 -12.93
N VAL A 333 -1.33 -3.91 -13.98
CA VAL A 333 -1.97 -5.19 -14.31
C VAL A 333 -0.91 -6.25 -14.63
N THR A 334 0.13 -5.87 -15.37
CA THR A 334 1.26 -6.77 -15.67
C THR A 334 1.99 -7.21 -14.40
N ALA A 335 2.32 -6.26 -13.50
CA ALA A 335 2.98 -6.55 -12.24
C ALA A 335 2.12 -7.44 -11.35
N TRP A 336 0.81 -7.17 -11.27
CA TRP A 336 -0.15 -7.96 -10.50
C TRP A 336 -0.28 -9.39 -11.04
N ALA A 337 -0.42 -9.56 -12.35
CA ALA A 337 -0.53 -10.88 -12.97
C ALA A 337 0.73 -11.72 -12.71
N VAL A 338 1.92 -11.13 -12.86
CA VAL A 338 3.19 -11.83 -12.61
C VAL A 338 3.35 -12.18 -11.13
N ALA A 339 3.11 -11.24 -10.21
CA ALA A 339 3.20 -11.49 -8.77
C ALA A 339 2.17 -12.54 -8.31
N GLY A 340 0.94 -12.46 -8.82
CA GLY A 340 -0.14 -13.40 -8.54
C GLY A 340 0.19 -14.81 -9.02
N ALA A 341 0.60 -14.96 -10.27
CA ALA A 341 0.99 -16.27 -10.84
C ALA A 341 2.15 -16.91 -10.06
N ARG A 342 3.18 -16.13 -9.71
CA ARG A 342 4.31 -16.61 -8.91
C ARG A 342 3.88 -16.98 -7.47
N THR A 343 2.96 -16.23 -6.87
CA THR A 343 2.41 -16.53 -5.55
C THR A 343 1.59 -17.83 -5.58
N ALA A 344 0.72 -18.00 -6.58
CA ALA A 344 -0.07 -19.23 -6.76
C ALA A 344 0.84 -20.46 -6.94
N ALA A 345 1.84 -20.37 -7.81
CA ALA A 345 2.83 -21.44 -8.01
C ALA A 345 3.62 -21.75 -6.71
N GLY A 346 3.97 -20.72 -5.93
CA GLY A 346 4.64 -20.87 -4.64
C GLY A 346 3.77 -21.50 -3.55
N LEU A 347 2.46 -21.23 -3.56
CA LEU A 347 1.49 -21.87 -2.66
C LEU A 347 1.29 -23.34 -3.03
N VAL A 348 1.03 -23.64 -4.31
CA VAL A 348 0.86 -25.03 -4.79
C VAL A 348 2.09 -25.89 -4.48
N SER A 349 3.30 -25.32 -4.63
CA SER A 349 4.55 -26.03 -4.30
C SER A 349 4.87 -26.06 -2.80
N GLY A 350 4.06 -25.45 -1.93
CA GLY A 350 4.28 -25.38 -0.48
C GLY A 350 5.48 -24.53 -0.03
N ARG A 351 6.21 -23.91 -0.95
CA ARG A 351 7.46 -23.19 -0.65
C ARG A 351 7.26 -21.90 0.14
N LEU A 352 6.14 -21.20 -0.06
CA LEU A 352 5.88 -19.91 0.58
C LEU A 352 5.43 -20.01 2.04
N LEU A 353 4.89 -21.15 2.45
CA LEU A 353 4.44 -21.42 3.82
C LEU A 353 5.44 -22.31 4.59
N ALA A 354 6.54 -22.69 3.96
CA ALA A 354 7.60 -23.47 4.61
C ALA A 354 8.34 -22.62 5.65
N ALA A 355 8.87 -23.29 6.69
CA ALA A 355 9.74 -22.64 7.67
C ALA A 355 10.93 -21.97 6.96
N PRO A 356 11.37 -20.78 7.42
CA PRO A 356 12.61 -20.17 6.94
C PRO A 356 13.76 -21.15 7.05
N ARG A 357 14.53 -21.33 5.97
CA ARG A 357 15.75 -22.13 6.04
C ARG A 357 16.73 -21.46 6.99
N PRO A 358 17.37 -22.19 7.93
CA PRO A 358 18.45 -21.63 8.72
C PRO A 358 19.51 -21.05 7.78
N ALA A 359 20.01 -19.85 8.11
CA ALA A 359 21.16 -19.31 7.38
C ALA A 359 22.32 -20.33 7.42
N PRO A 360 23.05 -20.53 6.32
CA PRO A 360 24.24 -21.38 6.34
C PRO A 360 25.15 -20.91 7.47
N VAL A 361 25.46 -21.79 8.43
CA VAL A 361 26.45 -21.51 9.47
C VAL A 361 27.76 -21.31 8.74
N ALA A 362 28.32 -20.11 8.77
CA ALA A 362 29.64 -19.86 8.20
C ALA A 362 30.61 -20.83 8.84
N PRO A 363 31.44 -21.57 8.07
CA PRO A 363 32.37 -22.50 8.63
C PRO A 363 33.35 -21.76 9.52
N LEU A 364 33.51 -22.21 10.75
CA LEU A 364 34.36 -21.64 11.81
C LEU A 364 35.81 -21.31 11.38
N ARG A 365 36.22 -21.75 10.19
CA ARG A 365 37.58 -21.51 9.64
C ARG A 365 37.79 -20.10 9.06
N GLU A 366 36.76 -19.30 8.81
CA GLU A 366 36.92 -17.93 8.31
C GLU A 366 37.06 -16.89 9.44
N MET A 367 36.59 -17.17 10.65
CA MET A 367 36.74 -16.27 11.80
C MET A 367 38.16 -16.24 12.38
N ALA A 368 39.00 -17.24 12.06
CA ALA A 368 40.38 -17.32 12.54
C ALA A 368 41.40 -16.59 11.65
N ARG A 369 40.97 -15.93 10.56
CA ARG A 369 41.88 -15.20 9.64
C ARG A 369 41.75 -13.68 9.73
N THR A 370 40.95 -13.15 10.66
CA THR A 370 40.74 -11.70 10.89
C THR A 370 41.11 -11.26 12.30
N THR A 371 41.92 -12.03 13.05
CA THR A 371 42.62 -11.60 14.27
C THR A 371 44.07 -11.35 13.97
#